data_99343da2ecbe2343114b7c3f2b70c417
#
_entry.id   99343da2ecbe2343114b7c3f2b70c417
#
_cell.length_a   1.000
_cell.length_b   1.000
_cell.length_c   1.000
_cell.angle_alpha   90.00
_cell.angle_beta   90.00
_cell.angle_gamma   90.00
#
_symmetry.space_group_name_H-M   'P 1'
#
loop_
_entity.id
_entity.type
_entity.pdbx_description
1 polymer ?
#
loop_
_entity_poly.entity_id
_entity_poly.type
_entity_poly.pdbx_seq_one_letter_code
_entity_poly.pdbx_strand_id
1 'polypeptide(L)'
;MSAQRKSFVTGMRPSAVLVDLDGTMVDTAPDIVEAVNRMLHELATAPLPFATVSGFIGKGVPNLVRRSLEAAGLDRRVDADHALNVFHRHYVRTNGRLGHVFPHVAAGLGELQRLGYRLACVTNKPQELAARLLLTTGLARYLDVLVAGDSIARMKPDPEPLWHACRLLDVAPENSVLVGDSPVDVIAARAAGLPVFIVTYGYAGPDGPAALECDGLIDSLAAMPAILALRKCSSDAVRQ
;
A
#
# COMPACT_ATOMS: atom_id res chain seq x y z
N MET A 1 -1.01 30.66 10.70
CA MET A 1 -2.28 30.14 11.25
C MET A 1 -2.03 28.67 11.57
N SER A 2 -2.11 28.32 12.87
CA SER A 2 -1.75 26.99 13.39
C SER A 2 -2.79 25.97 12.95
N ALA A 3 -2.38 24.97 12.13
CA ALA A 3 -3.20 23.81 11.82
C ALA A 3 -3.38 23.01 13.10
N GLN A 4 -4.60 23.00 13.64
CA GLN A 4 -5.00 22.14 14.73
C GLN A 4 -4.76 20.67 14.32
N ARG A 5 -3.72 20.05 14.89
CA ARG A 5 -3.58 18.59 14.92
C ARG A 5 -4.83 18.07 15.63
N LYS A 6 -5.77 17.48 14.86
CA LYS A 6 -6.90 16.79 15.44
C LYS A 6 -6.31 15.67 16.31
N SER A 7 -6.47 15.83 17.63
CA SER A 7 -6.06 14.85 18.63
C SER A 7 -6.70 13.52 18.32
N PHE A 8 -5.88 12.50 18.19
CA PHE A 8 -6.32 11.10 18.12
C PHE A 8 -7.27 10.76 19.27
N VAL A 9 -8.25 9.92 18.98
CA VAL A 9 -9.19 9.42 19.98
C VAL A 9 -8.39 8.82 21.15
N THR A 10 -8.42 9.51 22.28
CA THR A 10 -7.86 9.06 23.56
C THR A 10 -8.56 7.77 23.96
N GLY A 11 -7.82 6.66 24.11
CA GLY A 11 -8.35 5.38 24.58
C GLY A 11 -8.21 4.21 23.60
N MET A 12 -7.67 4.43 22.40
CA MET A 12 -7.47 3.39 21.40
C MET A 12 -6.32 2.46 21.79
N ARG A 13 -6.58 1.14 21.76
CA ARG A 13 -5.56 0.10 21.98
C ARG A 13 -5.40 -0.70 20.70
N PRO A 14 -4.54 -0.25 19.76
CA PRO A 14 -4.33 -1.00 18.53
C PRO A 14 -3.90 -2.43 18.84
N SER A 15 -4.52 -3.38 18.18
CA SER A 15 -4.20 -4.80 18.22
C SER A 15 -3.88 -5.37 16.84
N ALA A 16 -4.17 -4.59 15.77
CA ALA A 16 -3.80 -4.94 14.41
C ALA A 16 -3.11 -3.79 13.68
N VAL A 17 -2.19 -4.15 12.78
CA VAL A 17 -1.55 -3.25 11.83
C VAL A 17 -1.80 -3.76 10.42
N LEU A 18 -2.51 -2.97 9.63
CA LEU A 18 -2.71 -3.18 8.21
C LEU A 18 -1.59 -2.47 7.46
N VAL A 19 -0.98 -3.11 6.48
CA VAL A 19 0.18 -2.54 5.76
C VAL A 19 -0.05 -2.67 4.26
N ASP A 20 0.14 -1.59 3.51
CA ASP A 20 0.17 -1.67 2.05
C ASP A 20 1.45 -2.34 1.56
N LEU A 21 1.47 -2.75 0.29
CA LEU A 21 2.56 -3.52 -0.31
C LEU A 21 3.47 -2.65 -1.18
N ASP A 22 2.91 -2.15 -2.30
CA ASP A 22 3.66 -1.43 -3.34
C ASP A 22 4.00 -0.01 -2.86
N GLY A 23 5.28 0.32 -2.68
CA GLY A 23 5.73 1.60 -2.14
C GLY A 23 5.80 1.67 -0.61
N THR A 24 5.25 0.68 0.08
CA THR A 24 5.26 0.62 1.56
C THR A 24 6.16 -0.48 2.09
N MET A 25 5.94 -1.73 1.72
CA MET A 25 6.82 -2.85 2.09
C MET A 25 7.88 -3.14 1.05
N VAL A 26 7.56 -2.98 -0.22
CA VAL A 26 8.44 -3.30 -1.36
C VAL A 26 8.46 -2.14 -2.34
N ASP A 27 9.66 -1.73 -2.78
CA ASP A 27 9.83 -0.89 -3.96
C ASP A 27 9.56 -1.72 -5.22
N THR A 28 8.34 -1.62 -5.74
CA THR A 28 7.88 -2.36 -6.92
C THR A 28 7.84 -1.50 -8.18
N ALA A 29 8.11 -0.19 -8.07
CA ALA A 29 8.08 0.70 -9.24
C ALA A 29 8.99 0.23 -10.38
N PRO A 30 10.20 -0.28 -10.14
CA PRO A 30 11.06 -0.81 -11.21
C PRO A 30 10.40 -1.96 -11.99
N ASP A 31 9.75 -2.89 -11.29
CA ASP A 31 9.05 -4.03 -11.90
C ASP A 31 7.85 -3.59 -12.75
N ILE A 32 7.07 -2.64 -12.21
CA ILE A 32 5.84 -2.13 -12.84
C ILE A 32 6.19 -1.30 -14.08
N VAL A 33 7.18 -0.41 -13.98
CA VAL A 33 7.64 0.43 -15.10
C VAL A 33 8.18 -0.43 -16.23
N GLU A 34 8.96 -1.46 -15.91
CA GLU A 34 9.46 -2.42 -16.89
C GLU A 34 8.31 -3.16 -17.59
N ALA A 35 7.29 -3.62 -16.84
CA ALA A 35 6.12 -4.28 -17.41
C ALA A 35 5.32 -3.37 -18.34
N VAL A 36 5.12 -2.10 -17.95
CA VAL A 36 4.46 -1.09 -18.80
C VAL A 36 5.26 -0.86 -20.08
N ASN A 37 6.56 -0.67 -19.98
CA ASN A 37 7.39 -0.38 -21.13
C ASN A 37 7.51 -1.57 -22.10
N ARG A 38 7.49 -2.80 -21.60
CA ARG A 38 7.37 -4.01 -22.44
C ARG A 38 6.01 -4.09 -23.13
N MET A 39 4.92 -3.74 -22.42
CA MET A 39 3.60 -3.64 -23.03
C MET A 39 3.60 -2.61 -24.18
N LEU A 40 4.12 -1.41 -23.97
CA LEU A 40 4.19 -0.36 -24.97
C LEU A 40 5.04 -0.77 -26.17
N HIS A 41 6.17 -1.43 -25.94
CA HIS A 41 7.01 -1.99 -27.01
C HIS A 41 6.26 -3.03 -27.86
N GLU A 42 5.51 -3.94 -27.23
CA GLU A 42 4.68 -4.93 -27.95
C GLU A 42 3.56 -4.25 -28.76
N LEU A 43 3.07 -3.10 -28.28
CA LEU A 43 2.11 -2.23 -28.97
C LEU A 43 2.78 -1.26 -29.99
N ALA A 44 4.03 -1.53 -30.36
CA ALA A 44 4.83 -0.74 -31.32
C ALA A 44 4.95 0.75 -30.96
N THR A 45 5.09 1.06 -29.67
CA THR A 45 5.17 2.43 -29.15
C THR A 45 6.42 2.62 -28.28
N ALA A 46 6.93 3.85 -28.22
CA ALA A 46 8.09 4.21 -27.41
C ALA A 46 7.81 4.04 -25.90
N PRO A 47 8.84 3.73 -25.09
CA PRO A 47 8.70 3.62 -23.65
C PRO A 47 8.36 4.97 -23.01
N LEU A 48 7.65 4.92 -21.88
CA LEU A 48 7.40 6.09 -21.05
C LEU A 48 8.52 6.26 -20.01
N PRO A 49 8.81 7.52 -19.60
CA PRO A 49 9.76 7.80 -18.53
C PRO A 49 9.36 7.14 -17.21
N PHE A 50 10.35 6.72 -16.40
CA PHE A 50 10.14 6.11 -15.10
C PHE A 50 9.23 6.95 -14.21
N ALA A 51 9.49 8.24 -14.05
CA ALA A 51 8.71 9.15 -13.22
C ALA A 51 7.24 9.29 -13.67
N THR A 52 6.97 9.16 -14.97
CA THR A 52 5.60 9.19 -15.49
C THR A 52 4.82 7.95 -15.05
N VAL A 53 5.38 6.77 -15.26
CA VAL A 53 4.70 5.51 -14.95
C VAL A 53 4.59 5.30 -13.43
N SER A 54 5.64 5.59 -12.66
CA SER A 54 5.61 5.47 -11.20
C SER A 54 4.53 6.36 -10.56
N GLY A 55 4.24 7.53 -11.14
CA GLY A 55 3.13 8.39 -10.73
C GLY A 55 1.72 7.83 -11.00
N PHE A 56 1.61 6.69 -11.68
CA PHE A 56 0.33 6.01 -11.91
C PHE A 56 0.07 4.85 -10.95
N ILE A 57 1.07 4.46 -10.14
CA ILE A 57 0.97 3.35 -9.18
C ILE A 57 -0.01 3.69 -8.06
N GLY A 58 -0.62 2.68 -7.46
CA GLY A 58 -1.47 2.76 -6.26
C GLY A 58 -2.98 2.62 -6.53
N LYS A 59 -3.47 2.91 -7.74
CA LYS A 59 -4.91 2.86 -8.08
C LYS A 59 -5.32 1.59 -8.84
N GLY A 60 -4.54 0.51 -8.71
CA GLY A 60 -4.79 -0.78 -9.37
C GLY A 60 -4.34 -0.82 -10.84
N VAL A 61 -4.22 -2.05 -11.35
CA VAL A 61 -3.68 -2.34 -12.68
C VAL A 61 -4.52 -1.72 -13.82
N PRO A 62 -5.86 -1.77 -13.80
CA PRO A 62 -6.65 -1.15 -14.87
C PRO A 62 -6.41 0.35 -15.02
N ASN A 63 -6.29 1.08 -13.89
CA ASN A 63 -5.98 2.50 -13.93
C ASN A 63 -4.56 2.79 -14.41
N LEU A 64 -3.59 1.99 -14.00
CA LEU A 64 -2.19 2.09 -14.46
C LEU A 64 -2.11 1.94 -15.99
N VAL A 65 -2.70 0.88 -16.54
CA VAL A 65 -2.68 0.61 -17.99
C VAL A 65 -3.40 1.71 -18.76
N ARG A 66 -4.60 2.12 -18.35
CA ARG A 66 -5.35 3.21 -18.98
C ARG A 66 -4.52 4.50 -19.03
N ARG A 67 -3.92 4.92 -17.90
CA ARG A 67 -3.09 6.12 -17.85
C ARG A 67 -1.83 6.00 -18.69
N SER A 68 -1.25 4.81 -18.78
CA SER A 68 -0.10 4.55 -19.64
C SER A 68 -0.46 4.67 -21.13
N LEU A 69 -1.62 4.14 -21.54
CA LEU A 69 -2.12 4.31 -22.91
C LEU A 69 -2.40 5.78 -23.23
N GLU A 70 -3.05 6.52 -22.33
CA GLU A 70 -3.28 7.95 -22.49
C GLU A 70 -1.98 8.73 -22.67
N ALA A 71 -0.99 8.49 -21.80
CA ALA A 71 0.31 9.15 -21.86
C ALA A 71 1.11 8.80 -23.15
N ALA A 72 0.86 7.62 -23.70
CA ALA A 72 1.46 7.15 -24.95
C ALA A 72 0.67 7.52 -26.21
N GLY A 73 -0.49 8.20 -26.09
CA GLY A 73 -1.38 8.55 -27.20
C GLY A 73 -2.06 7.35 -27.87
N LEU A 74 -2.25 6.26 -27.13
CA LEU A 74 -2.83 5.01 -27.62
C LEU A 74 -4.28 4.75 -27.15
N ASP A 75 -4.82 5.60 -26.28
CA ASP A 75 -6.15 5.43 -25.63
C ASP A 75 -7.31 5.25 -26.61
N ARG A 76 -7.18 5.80 -27.83
CA ARG A 76 -8.18 5.68 -28.92
C ARG A 76 -7.84 4.64 -29.98
N ARG A 77 -6.68 3.99 -29.88
CA ARG A 77 -6.13 3.12 -30.93
C ARG A 77 -6.03 1.67 -30.48
N VAL A 78 -5.93 1.44 -29.17
CA VAL A 78 -5.72 0.13 -28.57
C VAL A 78 -6.89 -0.16 -27.64
N ASP A 79 -7.44 -1.35 -27.80
CA ASP A 79 -8.44 -1.87 -26.88
C ASP A 79 -7.86 -2.06 -25.47
N ALA A 80 -8.57 -1.56 -24.46
CA ALA A 80 -8.09 -1.54 -23.07
C ALA A 80 -7.89 -2.97 -22.50
N ASP A 81 -8.79 -3.90 -22.83
CA ASP A 81 -8.70 -5.28 -22.34
C ASP A 81 -7.53 -6.01 -23.02
N HIS A 82 -7.27 -5.73 -24.30
CA HIS A 82 -6.08 -6.22 -24.97
C HIS A 82 -4.82 -5.73 -24.27
N ALA A 83 -4.70 -4.41 -24.01
CA ALA A 83 -3.55 -3.83 -23.33
C ALA A 83 -3.37 -4.41 -21.90
N LEU A 84 -4.46 -4.59 -21.16
CA LEU A 84 -4.44 -5.23 -19.84
C LEU A 84 -3.86 -6.64 -19.91
N ASN A 85 -4.28 -7.45 -20.89
CA ASN A 85 -3.76 -8.80 -21.08
C ASN A 85 -2.27 -8.79 -21.44
N VAL A 86 -1.83 -7.86 -22.30
CA VAL A 86 -0.41 -7.69 -22.65
C VAL A 86 0.39 -7.30 -21.41
N PHE A 87 -0.06 -6.27 -20.68
CA PHE A 87 0.59 -5.86 -19.43
C PHE A 87 0.71 -7.00 -18.43
N HIS A 88 -0.38 -7.74 -18.19
CA HIS A 88 -0.40 -8.84 -17.23
C HIS A 88 0.66 -9.90 -17.53
N ARG A 89 0.78 -10.33 -18.81
CA ARG A 89 1.82 -11.28 -19.24
C ARG A 89 3.23 -10.80 -18.91
N HIS A 90 3.50 -9.51 -19.11
CA HIS A 90 4.81 -8.93 -18.77
C HIS A 90 4.98 -8.78 -17.27
N TYR A 91 3.95 -8.33 -16.55
CA TYR A 91 4.03 -8.10 -15.13
C TYR A 91 4.25 -9.39 -14.31
N VAL A 92 3.63 -10.50 -14.70
CA VAL A 92 3.93 -11.82 -14.11
C VAL A 92 5.42 -12.17 -14.22
N ARG A 93 6.10 -11.72 -15.29
CA ARG A 93 7.54 -12.00 -15.52
C ARG A 93 8.47 -11.04 -14.80
N THR A 94 8.07 -9.79 -14.57
CA THR A 94 8.91 -8.77 -13.91
C THR A 94 8.71 -8.72 -12.41
N ASN A 95 7.53 -9.08 -11.90
CA ASN A 95 7.13 -8.97 -10.50
C ASN A 95 8.14 -9.60 -9.53
N GLY A 96 8.77 -8.77 -8.71
CA GLY A 96 9.77 -9.14 -7.72
C GLY A 96 11.17 -9.43 -8.30
N ARG A 97 11.51 -8.92 -9.48
CA ARG A 97 12.82 -9.13 -10.11
C ARG A 97 13.75 -7.94 -10.05
N LEU A 98 13.20 -6.75 -10.15
CA LEU A 98 13.95 -5.48 -10.19
C LEU A 98 13.76 -4.67 -8.91
N GLY A 99 12.62 -4.86 -8.27
CA GLY A 99 12.29 -4.23 -7.00
C GLY A 99 13.00 -4.89 -5.80
N HIS A 100 12.87 -4.26 -4.64
CA HIS A 100 13.46 -4.75 -3.40
C HIS A 100 12.59 -4.41 -2.19
N VAL A 101 12.74 -5.17 -1.10
CA VAL A 101 12.11 -4.85 0.20
C VAL A 101 12.77 -3.58 0.74
N PHE A 102 11.97 -2.61 1.16
CA PHE A 102 12.52 -1.40 1.79
C PHE A 102 13.29 -1.74 3.08
N PRO A 103 14.30 -0.92 3.42
CA PRO A 103 15.08 -1.13 4.64
C PRO A 103 14.21 -1.25 5.89
N HIS A 104 14.56 -2.19 6.76
CA HIS A 104 13.93 -2.41 8.08
C HIS A 104 12.46 -2.87 8.05
N VAL A 105 11.85 -3.12 6.91
CA VAL A 105 10.46 -3.62 6.82
C VAL A 105 10.32 -4.96 7.54
N ALA A 106 11.18 -5.94 7.21
CA ALA A 106 11.13 -7.26 7.85
C ALA A 106 11.36 -7.18 9.38
N ALA A 107 12.26 -6.30 9.82
CA ALA A 107 12.51 -6.07 11.25
C ALA A 107 11.29 -5.46 11.95
N GLY A 108 10.65 -4.46 11.33
CA GLY A 108 9.44 -3.83 11.88
C GLY A 108 8.27 -4.79 11.99
N LEU A 109 8.00 -5.57 10.92
CA LEU A 109 6.94 -6.59 10.94
C LEU A 109 7.22 -7.67 11.98
N GLY A 110 8.46 -8.16 12.07
CA GLY A 110 8.84 -9.18 13.05
C GLY A 110 8.69 -8.69 14.49
N GLU A 111 9.02 -7.43 14.76
CA GLU A 111 8.85 -6.86 16.10
C GLU A 111 7.37 -6.64 16.44
N LEU A 112 6.55 -6.17 15.50
CA LEU A 112 5.10 -6.07 15.69
C LEU A 112 4.48 -7.45 16.00
N GLN A 113 4.85 -8.48 15.24
CA GLN A 113 4.41 -9.86 15.46
C GLN A 113 4.83 -10.36 16.85
N ARG A 114 6.09 -10.13 17.25
CA ARG A 114 6.61 -10.50 18.59
C ARG A 114 5.84 -9.81 19.72
N LEU A 115 5.37 -8.59 19.51
CA LEU A 115 4.54 -7.83 20.45
C LEU A 115 3.07 -8.24 20.45
N GLY A 116 2.69 -9.22 19.63
CA GLY A 116 1.34 -9.78 19.56
C GLY A 116 0.36 -9.00 18.69
N TYR A 117 0.83 -8.09 17.85
CA TYR A 117 -0.05 -7.45 16.86
C TYR A 117 -0.43 -8.42 15.76
N ARG A 118 -1.71 -8.40 15.37
CA ARG A 118 -2.18 -9.08 14.15
C ARG A 118 -1.80 -8.24 12.94
N LEU A 119 -1.32 -8.90 11.87
CA LEU A 119 -0.76 -8.21 10.70
C LEU A 119 -1.49 -8.62 9.42
N ALA A 120 -1.93 -7.63 8.63
CA ALA A 120 -2.49 -7.88 7.31
C ALA A 120 -1.78 -7.04 6.26
N CYS A 121 -1.58 -7.62 5.08
CA CYS A 121 -1.30 -6.86 3.86
C CYS A 121 -2.62 -6.47 3.21
N VAL A 122 -2.82 -5.17 2.92
CA VAL A 122 -4.02 -4.67 2.21
C VAL A 122 -3.58 -3.83 1.03
N THR A 123 -3.67 -4.38 -0.18
CA THR A 123 -3.10 -3.80 -1.39
C THR A 123 -4.07 -3.80 -2.57
N ASN A 124 -3.90 -2.85 -3.50
CA ASN A 124 -4.62 -2.83 -4.79
C ASN A 124 -3.95 -3.71 -5.88
N LYS A 125 -2.84 -4.37 -5.53
CA LYS A 125 -2.18 -5.34 -6.40
C LYS A 125 -3.04 -6.61 -6.51
N PRO A 126 -3.14 -7.26 -7.71
CA PRO A 126 -3.83 -8.53 -7.86
C PRO A 126 -3.27 -9.62 -6.93
N GLN A 127 -4.13 -10.48 -6.41
CA GLN A 127 -3.81 -11.47 -5.37
C GLN A 127 -2.68 -12.41 -5.77
N GLU A 128 -2.71 -12.94 -6.99
CA GLU A 128 -1.66 -13.84 -7.49
C GLU A 128 -0.27 -13.19 -7.43
N LEU A 129 -0.18 -11.92 -7.89
CA LEU A 129 1.07 -11.17 -7.92
C LEU A 129 1.52 -10.72 -6.52
N ALA A 130 0.58 -10.32 -5.66
CA ALA A 130 0.85 -9.95 -4.29
C ALA A 130 1.34 -11.14 -3.46
N ALA A 131 0.64 -12.27 -3.51
CA ALA A 131 1.02 -13.49 -2.80
C ALA A 131 2.40 -14.00 -3.23
N ARG A 132 2.65 -14.04 -4.55
CA ARG A 132 3.96 -14.45 -5.08
C ARG A 132 5.08 -13.51 -4.61
N LEU A 133 4.86 -12.20 -4.64
CA LEU A 133 5.85 -11.21 -4.18
C LEU A 133 6.15 -11.37 -2.70
N LEU A 134 5.13 -11.49 -1.85
CA LEU A 134 5.28 -11.71 -0.42
C LEU A 134 6.03 -13.01 -0.09
N LEU A 135 5.79 -14.07 -0.85
CA LEU A 135 6.51 -15.35 -0.70
C LEU A 135 7.98 -15.21 -1.11
N THR A 136 8.27 -14.63 -2.28
CA THR A 136 9.64 -14.52 -2.81
C THR A 136 10.50 -13.56 -2.01
N THR A 137 9.91 -12.53 -1.40
CA THR A 137 10.59 -11.59 -0.51
C THR A 137 10.69 -12.09 0.94
N GLY A 138 10.03 -13.21 1.27
CA GLY A 138 10.00 -13.77 2.62
C GLY A 138 9.13 -12.97 3.60
N LEU A 139 8.33 -12.01 3.13
CA LEU A 139 7.46 -11.19 3.98
C LEU A 139 6.18 -11.92 4.39
N ALA A 140 5.74 -12.92 3.62
CA ALA A 140 4.51 -13.69 3.90
C ALA A 140 4.47 -14.27 5.33
N ARG A 141 5.62 -14.65 5.89
CA ARG A 141 5.72 -15.26 7.24
C ARG A 141 5.32 -14.34 8.39
N TYR A 142 5.26 -13.04 8.16
CA TYR A 142 4.87 -12.06 9.18
C TYR A 142 3.39 -11.73 9.16
N LEU A 143 2.69 -12.07 8.08
CA LEU A 143 1.34 -11.62 7.80
C LEU A 143 0.33 -12.74 8.08
N ASP A 144 -0.70 -12.44 8.85
CA ASP A 144 -1.82 -13.36 9.11
C ASP A 144 -2.79 -13.40 7.92
N VAL A 145 -2.94 -12.26 7.21
CA VAL A 145 -3.95 -12.06 6.17
C VAL A 145 -3.38 -11.28 5.00
N LEU A 146 -3.82 -11.62 3.78
CA LEU A 146 -3.65 -10.85 2.55
C LEU A 146 -5.04 -10.49 2.00
N VAL A 147 -5.30 -9.18 1.87
CA VAL A 147 -6.44 -8.63 1.11
C VAL A 147 -5.86 -7.89 -0.09
N ALA A 148 -6.06 -8.45 -1.25
CA ALA A 148 -5.56 -7.95 -2.53
C ALA A 148 -6.64 -7.23 -3.34
N GLY A 149 -6.27 -6.62 -4.46
CA GLY A 149 -7.16 -5.80 -5.27
C GLY A 149 -8.35 -6.53 -5.90
N ASP A 150 -8.30 -7.83 -5.96
CA ASP A 150 -9.33 -8.74 -6.48
C ASP A 150 -9.89 -9.71 -5.43
N SER A 151 -9.52 -9.55 -4.15
CA SER A 151 -10.06 -10.37 -3.05
C SER A 151 -11.54 -10.09 -2.79
N ILE A 152 -11.97 -8.85 -3.04
CA ILE A 152 -13.37 -8.39 -2.91
C ILE A 152 -13.70 -7.44 -4.07
N ALA A 153 -14.97 -7.08 -4.21
CA ALA A 153 -15.46 -6.26 -5.32
C ALA A 153 -14.90 -4.82 -5.35
N ARG A 154 -14.37 -4.34 -4.23
CA ARG A 154 -13.88 -2.96 -4.09
C ARG A 154 -12.42 -2.92 -3.70
N MET A 155 -11.71 -1.88 -4.17
CA MET A 155 -10.31 -1.60 -3.86
C MET A 155 -10.18 -0.28 -3.09
N LYS A 156 -9.03 -0.06 -2.40
CA LYS A 156 -8.70 1.27 -1.89
C LYS A 156 -8.76 2.30 -3.05
N PRO A 157 -9.36 3.48 -2.89
CA PRO A 157 -9.65 4.19 -1.64
C PRO A 157 -11.00 3.84 -0.97
N ASP A 158 -11.76 2.84 -1.44
CA ASP A 158 -12.93 2.36 -0.71
C ASP A 158 -12.49 1.76 0.63
N PRO A 159 -13.23 1.99 1.74
CA PRO A 159 -12.88 1.46 3.05
C PRO A 159 -13.08 -0.05 3.20
N GLU A 160 -13.83 -0.69 2.32
CA GLU A 160 -14.23 -2.09 2.46
C GLU A 160 -13.05 -3.07 2.56
N PRO A 161 -11.92 -2.92 1.82
CA PRO A 161 -10.74 -3.77 2.00
C PRO A 161 -10.17 -3.72 3.43
N LEU A 162 -10.18 -2.55 4.07
CA LEU A 162 -9.69 -2.40 5.44
C LEU A 162 -10.62 -3.06 6.44
N TRP A 163 -11.94 -2.86 6.30
CA TRP A 163 -12.93 -3.57 7.13
C TRP A 163 -12.88 -5.08 6.93
N HIS A 164 -12.66 -5.52 5.68
CA HIS A 164 -12.53 -6.95 5.38
C HIS A 164 -11.30 -7.55 6.05
N ALA A 165 -10.14 -6.87 6.00
CA ALA A 165 -8.94 -7.28 6.72
C ALA A 165 -9.17 -7.35 8.23
N CYS A 166 -9.83 -6.35 8.82
CA CYS A 166 -10.18 -6.35 10.24
C CYS A 166 -11.05 -7.56 10.62
N ARG A 167 -12.07 -7.87 9.81
CA ARG A 167 -12.92 -9.07 10.03
C ARG A 167 -12.11 -10.37 9.97
N LEU A 168 -11.21 -10.51 9.00
CA LEU A 168 -10.37 -11.71 8.88
C LEU A 168 -9.37 -11.85 10.04
N LEU A 169 -8.94 -10.74 10.61
CA LEU A 169 -8.05 -10.72 11.79
C LEU A 169 -8.80 -10.89 13.11
N ASP A 170 -10.13 -10.86 13.10
CA ASP A 170 -10.99 -10.79 14.29
C ASP A 170 -10.62 -9.60 15.20
N VAL A 171 -10.45 -8.43 14.61
CA VAL A 171 -10.12 -7.17 15.28
C VAL A 171 -11.09 -6.08 14.82
N ALA A 172 -11.59 -5.30 15.76
CA ALA A 172 -12.44 -4.16 15.43
C ALA A 172 -11.64 -3.06 14.71
N PRO A 173 -12.24 -2.36 13.70
CA PRO A 173 -11.56 -1.29 12.96
C PRO A 173 -10.93 -0.22 13.86
N GLU A 174 -11.61 0.20 14.92
CA GLU A 174 -11.12 1.17 15.88
C GLU A 174 -9.87 0.72 16.67
N ASN A 175 -9.57 -0.58 16.67
CA ASN A 175 -8.36 -1.15 17.25
C ASN A 175 -7.30 -1.52 16.20
N SER A 176 -7.40 -0.94 15.02
CA SER A 176 -6.49 -1.17 13.91
C SER A 176 -5.86 0.13 13.44
N VAL A 177 -4.69 0.05 12.84
CA VAL A 177 -4.02 1.17 12.18
C VAL A 177 -3.63 0.76 10.77
N LEU A 178 -3.58 1.73 9.83
CA LEU A 178 -3.04 1.51 8.49
C LEU A 178 -1.65 2.14 8.38
N VAL A 179 -0.73 1.44 7.73
CA VAL A 179 0.54 1.98 7.23
C VAL A 179 0.51 1.90 5.71
N GLY A 180 0.72 3.03 5.05
CA GLY A 180 0.73 3.14 3.59
C GLY A 180 1.71 4.21 3.13
N ASP A 181 1.66 4.57 1.84
CA ASP A 181 2.56 5.55 1.24
C ASP A 181 1.85 6.59 0.37
N SER A 182 0.56 6.43 0.10
CA SER A 182 -0.14 7.15 -0.95
C SER A 182 -1.43 7.84 -0.48
N PRO A 183 -1.98 8.78 -1.26
CA PRO A 183 -3.30 9.38 -1.00
C PRO A 183 -4.41 8.34 -0.94
N VAL A 184 -4.26 7.21 -1.67
CA VAL A 184 -5.25 6.13 -1.70
C VAL A 184 -5.40 5.48 -0.32
N ASP A 185 -4.29 5.32 0.40
CA ASP A 185 -4.27 4.76 1.76
C ASP A 185 -4.93 5.73 2.76
N VAL A 186 -4.58 7.01 2.66
CA VAL A 186 -5.15 8.04 3.54
C VAL A 186 -6.67 8.08 3.39
N ILE A 187 -7.17 8.15 2.15
CA ILE A 187 -8.62 8.22 1.88
C ILE A 187 -9.32 6.96 2.40
N ALA A 188 -8.78 5.77 2.11
CA ALA A 188 -9.35 4.52 2.58
C ALA A 188 -9.40 4.44 4.11
N ALA A 189 -8.30 4.79 4.79
CA ALA A 189 -8.22 4.77 6.25
C ALA A 189 -9.20 5.76 6.90
N ARG A 190 -9.27 6.99 6.37
CA ARG A 190 -10.22 8.01 6.87
C ARG A 190 -11.66 7.57 6.72
N ALA A 191 -12.02 7.00 5.56
CA ALA A 191 -13.34 6.46 5.31
C ALA A 191 -13.67 5.23 6.19
N ALA A 192 -12.64 4.44 6.53
CA ALA A 192 -12.78 3.28 7.42
C ALA A 192 -12.76 3.63 8.91
N GLY A 193 -12.42 4.88 9.27
CA GLY A 193 -12.27 5.30 10.66
C GLY A 193 -10.95 4.84 11.32
N LEU A 194 -9.95 4.46 10.52
CA LEU A 194 -8.65 4.02 11.01
C LEU A 194 -7.65 5.18 11.04
N PRO A 195 -6.75 5.21 12.03
CA PRO A 195 -5.52 5.98 11.94
C PRO A 195 -4.64 5.50 10.79
N VAL A 196 -3.92 6.45 10.16
CA VAL A 196 -3.01 6.15 9.06
C VAL A 196 -1.64 6.80 9.26
N PHE A 197 -0.60 5.99 9.14
CA PHE A 197 0.79 6.42 9.09
C PHE A 197 1.31 6.29 7.67
N ILE A 198 2.06 7.27 7.21
CA ILE A 198 2.60 7.29 5.86
C ILE A 198 4.11 7.18 5.92
N VAL A 199 4.66 6.23 5.15
CA VAL A 199 6.10 6.11 4.96
C VAL A 199 6.61 7.24 4.05
N THR A 200 7.78 7.80 4.38
CA THR A 200 8.33 8.96 3.65
C THR A 200 9.00 8.58 2.33
N TYR A 201 9.29 7.31 2.12
CA TYR A 201 10.06 6.80 0.98
C TYR A 201 9.21 6.21 -0.17
N GLY A 202 7.87 6.19 -0.02
CA GLY A 202 6.95 5.57 -0.99
C GLY A 202 6.51 6.49 -2.15
N TYR A 203 5.36 6.18 -2.74
CA TYR A 203 4.85 6.82 -3.95
C TYR A 203 3.77 7.87 -3.65
N ALA A 204 4.08 8.82 -2.77
CA ALA A 204 3.14 9.83 -2.26
C ALA A 204 2.60 10.81 -3.31
N GLY A 205 3.13 10.77 -4.54
CA GLY A 205 2.77 11.71 -5.59
C GLY A 205 3.65 12.96 -5.62
N PRO A 206 3.34 13.94 -6.51
CA PRO A 206 4.21 15.09 -6.77
C PRO A 206 4.36 16.04 -5.59
N ASP A 207 3.35 16.13 -4.72
CA ASP A 207 3.36 17.02 -3.56
C ASP A 207 4.09 16.41 -2.36
N GLY A 208 4.51 15.15 -2.47
CA GLY A 208 5.24 14.41 -1.45
C GLY A 208 4.40 13.99 -0.23
N PRO A 209 4.99 13.18 0.67
CA PRO A 209 4.27 12.60 1.81
C PRO A 209 3.82 13.66 2.84
N ALA A 210 4.51 14.80 2.92
CA ALA A 210 4.15 15.88 3.85
C ALA A 210 2.83 16.57 3.50
N ALA A 211 2.35 16.46 2.26
CA ALA A 211 1.05 17.00 1.83
C ALA A 211 -0.13 16.09 2.21
N LEU A 212 0.13 14.85 2.65
CA LEU A 212 -0.91 13.89 3.00
C LEU A 212 -1.44 14.14 4.42
N GLU A 213 -2.77 14.19 4.57
CA GLU A 213 -3.46 14.35 5.85
C GLU A 213 -3.43 13.04 6.67
N CYS A 214 -2.23 12.61 7.09
CA CYS A 214 -2.00 11.41 7.89
C CYS A 214 -1.83 11.73 9.39
N ASP A 215 -1.79 10.69 10.21
CA ASP A 215 -1.62 10.78 11.66
C ASP A 215 -0.15 10.77 12.08
N GLY A 216 0.73 10.54 11.14
CA GLY A 216 2.18 10.64 11.31
C GLY A 216 2.93 10.16 10.09
N LEU A 217 4.08 10.79 9.84
CA LEU A 217 5.06 10.34 8.89
C LEU A 217 6.08 9.46 9.60
N ILE A 218 6.49 8.38 8.95
CA ILE A 218 7.51 7.46 9.45
C ILE A 218 8.56 7.21 8.38
N ASP A 219 9.83 7.24 8.78
CA ASP A 219 10.95 6.99 7.86
C ASP A 219 11.28 5.50 7.74
N SER A 220 10.63 4.67 8.57
CA SER A 220 10.81 3.23 8.58
C SER A 220 9.63 2.54 9.26
N LEU A 221 9.22 1.38 8.74
CA LEU A 221 8.21 0.54 9.38
C LEU A 221 8.67 0.07 10.78
N ALA A 222 9.98 -0.01 11.03
CA ALA A 222 10.54 -0.33 12.34
C ALA A 222 10.25 0.72 13.43
N ALA A 223 9.73 1.91 13.08
CA ALA A 223 9.29 2.91 14.06
C ALA A 223 7.91 2.58 14.66
N MET A 224 7.09 1.77 13.98
CA MET A 224 5.71 1.49 14.39
C MET A 224 5.59 0.86 15.79
N PRO A 225 6.41 -0.11 16.20
CA PRO A 225 6.34 -0.69 17.57
C PRO A 225 6.42 0.37 18.66
N ALA A 226 7.37 1.30 18.56
CA ALA A 226 7.55 2.37 19.54
C ALA A 226 6.37 3.36 19.53
N ILE A 227 5.87 3.73 18.36
CA ILE A 227 4.70 4.62 18.20
C ILE A 227 3.47 4.01 18.87
N LEU A 228 3.23 2.72 18.66
CA LEU A 228 2.07 2.02 19.23
C LEU A 228 2.20 1.80 20.74
N ALA A 229 3.43 1.58 21.25
CA ALA A 229 3.70 1.44 22.69
C ALA A 229 3.41 2.73 23.47
N LEU A 230 3.81 3.89 22.95
CA LEU A 230 3.52 5.19 23.56
C LEU A 230 2.02 5.43 23.70
N ARG A 231 1.21 4.91 22.81
CA ARG A 231 -0.26 5.04 22.84
C ARG A 231 -0.92 4.12 23.88
N LYS A 232 -0.33 2.96 24.17
CA LYS A 232 -0.80 2.09 25.27
C LYS A 232 -0.64 2.79 26.64
N CYS A 233 0.49 3.46 26.87
CA CYS A 233 0.75 4.17 28.14
C CYS A 233 -0.18 5.37 28.37
N SER A 234 -0.52 6.11 27.32
CA SER A 234 -1.40 7.30 27.43
C SER A 234 -2.84 6.93 27.80
N SER A 235 -3.31 5.72 27.47
CA SER A 235 -4.66 5.26 27.80
C SER A 235 -4.79 4.75 29.23
N ASP A 236 -3.71 4.31 29.85
CA ASP A 236 -3.73 3.83 31.24
C ASP A 236 -3.64 4.98 32.25
N ALA A 237 -3.03 6.10 31.87
CA ALA A 237 -2.93 7.31 32.70
C ALA A 237 -4.25 8.09 32.88
N VAL A 238 -5.25 7.85 32.03
CA VAL A 238 -6.57 8.55 32.08
C VAL A 238 -7.60 7.75 32.93
N ARG A 239 -7.26 6.55 33.40
CA ARG A 239 -8.15 5.67 34.20
C ARG A 239 -7.80 5.67 35.70
N GLN A 240 -6.84 6.46 36.15
CA GLN A 240 -6.54 6.71 37.55
C GLN A 240 -6.99 8.13 37.92
#